data_111a5007f941e70bf6fc49f5516c6cae
#
_entry.id   111a5007f941e70bf6fc49f5516c6cae
#
_cell.length_a   1.000
_cell.length_b   1.000
_cell.length_c   1.000
_cell.angle_alpha   90.00
_cell.angle_beta   90.00
_cell.angle_gamma   90.00
#
_symmetry.space_group_name_H-M   'P 1'
#
loop_
_entity.id
_entity.type
_entity.pdbx_description
1 polymer ?
#
loop_
_entity_poly.entity_id
_entity_poly.type
_entity_poly.pdbx_seq_one_letter_code
_entity_poly.pdbx_strand_id
1 'polypeptide(L)'
;MSNLNGVLLIDKPKGFTSFDVIAVVRRLTGQKKLGHTGTLDPNATGVLPVLLGTATKTQDLILNHDKSYTAEFQLGKTTDTLDIWGTVTGECESSVTEEQLRRAIPEFTGEIEQIPPMYSAVQKNGQRLYDLARQGIEVERESRKVTVYSLLLANFDEKTQTGTLEISCSKGTYVRTIIDDIGRVLGVGAVMTALCRTSACGFSLDECITLDELKSICENGNVEEKLRSVESLFMSLGYLAVSSAQAKRFANGGALSADRTYLAKSGYEDGQLFRMKTHDGDFLGIGIADKSNNLIKIYFQNCR
;
A
#
# COMPACT_ATOMS: atom_id res chain seq x y z
N MET A 1 1.86 14.18 26.72
CA MET A 1 1.45 13.32 25.59
C MET A 1 2.72 13.06 24.79
N SER A 2 3.15 11.82 24.69
CA SER A 2 4.30 11.44 23.89
C SER A 2 4.01 11.74 22.41
N ASN A 3 4.95 12.38 21.74
CA ASN A 3 4.79 12.70 20.31
C ASN A 3 5.26 11.47 19.52
N LEU A 4 4.37 10.47 19.37
CA LEU A 4 4.66 9.22 18.70
C LEU A 4 5.13 9.47 17.27
N ASN A 5 6.21 8.80 16.86
CA ASN A 5 6.79 8.94 15.54
C ASN A 5 7.22 7.57 15.00
N GLY A 6 6.61 7.14 13.92
CA GLY A 6 6.88 5.83 13.33
C GLY A 6 5.71 5.28 12.52
N VAL A 7 5.74 3.98 12.29
CA VAL A 7 4.72 3.24 11.55
C VAL A 7 4.08 2.22 12.46
N LEU A 8 2.76 2.27 12.59
CA LEU A 8 1.98 1.26 13.30
C LEU A 8 1.31 0.35 12.27
N LEU A 9 1.53 -0.95 12.39
CA LEU A 9 0.97 -1.93 11.47
C LEU A 9 -0.35 -2.45 12.04
N ILE A 10 -1.45 -2.14 11.38
CA ILE A 10 -2.80 -2.55 11.80
C ILE A 10 -3.35 -3.60 10.85
N ASP A 11 -3.83 -4.71 11.40
CA ASP A 11 -4.75 -5.58 10.69
C ASP A 11 -6.12 -4.91 10.66
N LYS A 12 -6.48 -4.34 9.50
CA LYS A 12 -7.74 -3.63 9.34
C LYS A 12 -8.91 -4.62 9.39
N PRO A 13 -9.83 -4.50 10.34
CA PRO A 13 -11.00 -5.35 10.39
C PRO A 13 -11.98 -5.07 9.25
N LYS A 14 -12.81 -6.07 8.92
CA LYS A 14 -13.94 -5.93 8.01
C LYS A 14 -14.97 -4.92 8.54
N GLY A 15 -15.60 -4.18 7.64
CA GLY A 15 -16.62 -3.18 7.98
C GLY A 15 -16.07 -1.81 8.37
N PHE A 16 -14.75 -1.65 8.45
CA PHE A 16 -14.09 -0.37 8.72
C PHE A 16 -13.52 0.23 7.42
N THR A 17 -13.71 1.53 7.22
CA THR A 17 -12.89 2.26 6.25
C THR A 17 -11.47 2.45 6.80
N SER A 18 -10.50 2.72 5.92
CA SER A 18 -9.14 3.08 6.37
C SER A 18 -9.14 4.35 7.25
N PHE A 19 -10.08 5.27 7.04
CA PHE A 19 -10.26 6.46 7.87
C PHE A 19 -10.83 6.15 9.25
N ASP A 20 -11.73 5.16 9.38
CA ASP A 20 -12.24 4.72 10.68
C ASP A 20 -11.10 4.14 11.53
N VAL A 21 -10.19 3.37 10.92
CA VAL A 21 -8.98 2.88 11.60
C VAL A 21 -8.14 4.06 12.10
N ILE A 22 -7.88 5.07 11.24
CA ILE A 22 -7.16 6.29 11.64
C ILE A 22 -7.86 6.99 12.81
N ALA A 23 -9.20 7.07 12.81
CA ALA A 23 -9.97 7.69 13.90
C ALA A 23 -9.82 6.91 15.22
N VAL A 24 -9.86 5.58 15.17
CA VAL A 24 -9.63 4.72 16.34
C VAL A 24 -8.20 4.88 16.87
N VAL A 25 -7.19 4.78 16.00
CA VAL A 25 -5.78 4.96 16.36
C VAL A 25 -5.57 6.35 16.99
N ARG A 26 -6.15 7.41 16.40
CA ARG A 26 -6.09 8.77 16.96
C ARG A 26 -6.64 8.86 18.37
N ARG A 27 -7.80 8.24 18.61
CA ARG A 27 -8.46 8.24 19.92
C ARG A 27 -7.64 7.49 20.95
N LEU A 28 -7.11 6.31 20.60
CA LEU A 28 -6.37 5.45 21.53
C LEU A 28 -5.00 6.02 21.89
N THR A 29 -4.28 6.58 20.89
CA THR A 29 -2.91 7.08 21.07
C THR A 29 -2.83 8.56 21.47
N GLY A 30 -3.91 9.33 21.30
CA GLY A 30 -3.90 10.79 21.45
C GLY A 30 -3.09 11.53 20.37
N GLN A 31 -2.56 10.82 19.38
CA GLN A 31 -1.72 11.38 18.32
C GLN A 31 -2.58 12.14 17.30
N LYS A 32 -2.25 13.42 17.06
CA LYS A 32 -3.02 14.28 16.15
C LYS A 32 -2.68 14.04 14.67
N LYS A 33 -1.38 13.86 14.38
CA LYS A 33 -0.86 13.75 13.02
C LYS A 33 -0.74 12.28 12.63
N LEU A 34 -1.69 11.83 11.81
CA LEU A 34 -1.81 10.46 11.35
C LEU A 34 -2.12 10.40 9.85
N GLY A 35 -1.65 9.36 9.19
CA GLY A 35 -1.95 9.02 7.80
C GLY A 35 -1.87 7.52 7.58
N HIS A 36 -2.08 7.05 6.36
CA HIS A 36 -1.89 5.64 5.98
C HIS A 36 -1.29 5.53 4.57
N THR A 37 -0.65 4.41 4.26
CA THR A 37 0.10 4.23 3.01
C THR A 37 -0.74 3.78 1.82
N GLY A 38 -2.03 3.48 2.01
CA GLY A 38 -2.92 3.05 0.92
C GLY A 38 -4.27 2.57 1.43
N THR A 39 -5.33 3.07 0.82
CA THR A 39 -6.71 2.73 1.17
C THR A 39 -7.00 1.25 0.94
N LEU A 40 -7.78 0.65 1.85
CA LEU A 40 -8.49 -0.60 1.69
C LEU A 40 -9.99 -0.30 1.66
N ASP A 41 -10.71 -1.06 0.84
CA ASP A 41 -12.18 -1.01 0.80
C ASP A 41 -12.77 -1.37 2.17
N PRO A 42 -13.98 -0.91 2.53
CA PRO A 42 -14.56 -1.15 3.86
C PRO A 42 -14.60 -2.63 4.24
N ASN A 43 -14.98 -3.50 3.31
CA ASN A 43 -15.11 -4.93 3.53
C ASN A 43 -13.81 -5.73 3.33
N ALA A 44 -12.75 -5.09 2.83
CA ALA A 44 -11.42 -5.69 2.78
C ALA A 44 -10.75 -5.66 4.15
N THR A 45 -9.88 -6.63 4.42
CA THR A 45 -9.11 -6.77 5.67
C THR A 45 -7.61 -6.72 5.42
N GLY A 46 -6.81 -6.79 6.48
CA GLY A 46 -5.37 -7.01 6.40
C GLY A 46 -4.52 -5.76 6.56
N VAL A 47 -3.29 -5.84 6.12
CA VAL A 47 -2.19 -4.91 6.40
C VAL A 47 -2.54 -3.46 6.06
N LEU A 48 -2.64 -2.61 7.06
CA LEU A 48 -2.79 -1.16 6.91
C LEU A 48 -1.68 -0.44 7.70
N PRO A 49 -0.57 -0.05 7.06
CA PRO A 49 0.45 0.74 7.72
C PRO A 49 -0.07 2.15 8.01
N VAL A 50 -0.13 2.50 9.29
CA VAL A 50 -0.55 3.79 9.81
C VAL A 50 0.69 4.60 10.16
N LEU A 51 0.82 5.78 9.58
CA LEU A 51 1.93 6.71 9.77
C LEU A 51 1.63 7.67 10.91
N LEU A 52 2.55 7.78 11.89
CA LEU A 52 2.41 8.64 13.05
C LEU A 52 3.47 9.75 13.04
N GLY A 53 3.08 10.96 13.41
CA GLY A 53 4.01 12.08 13.56
C GLY A 53 4.69 12.49 12.25
N THR A 54 6.03 12.54 12.25
CA THR A 54 6.80 12.90 11.04
C THR A 54 6.74 11.86 9.94
N ALA A 55 6.43 10.59 10.27
CA ALA A 55 6.23 9.54 9.27
C ALA A 55 5.15 9.90 8.25
N THR A 56 4.17 10.74 8.59
CA THR A 56 3.15 11.20 7.63
C THR A 56 3.73 11.98 6.45
N LYS A 57 4.90 12.58 6.60
CA LYS A 57 5.60 13.30 5.51
C LYS A 57 6.27 12.35 4.50
N THR A 58 6.37 11.06 4.84
CA THR A 58 7.00 10.07 3.97
C THR A 58 6.02 9.42 2.99
N GLN A 59 4.73 9.68 3.10
CA GLN A 59 3.70 8.99 2.33
C GLN A 59 3.98 8.99 0.82
N ASP A 60 4.38 10.14 0.27
CA ASP A 60 4.69 10.29 -1.15
C ASP A 60 6.14 9.90 -1.51
N LEU A 61 6.96 9.61 -0.50
CA LEU A 61 8.38 9.27 -0.63
C LEU A 61 8.63 7.76 -0.56
N ILE A 62 7.65 6.97 -0.14
CA ILE A 62 7.77 5.53 -0.04
C ILE A 62 8.04 4.97 -1.45
N LEU A 63 9.11 4.19 -1.59
CA LEU A 63 9.51 3.62 -2.88
C LEU A 63 8.81 2.29 -3.15
N ASN A 64 8.71 1.46 -2.13
CA ASN A 64 8.00 0.20 -2.23
C ASN A 64 6.51 0.40 -1.92
N HIS A 65 5.72 0.44 -2.97
CA HIS A 65 4.26 0.52 -2.89
C HIS A 65 3.57 -0.79 -3.27
N ASP A 66 4.34 -1.86 -3.44
CA ASP A 66 3.82 -3.17 -3.84
C ASP A 66 2.94 -3.76 -2.74
N LYS A 67 1.99 -4.56 -3.16
CA LYS A 67 0.99 -5.16 -2.30
C LYS A 67 0.74 -6.58 -2.71
N SER A 68 0.47 -7.42 -1.71
CA SER A 68 -0.02 -8.77 -1.97
C SER A 68 -1.39 -8.95 -1.32
N TYR A 69 -2.19 -9.78 -1.95
CA TYR A 69 -3.57 -10.04 -1.54
C TYR A 69 -3.91 -11.51 -1.67
N THR A 70 -4.79 -11.96 -0.78
CA THR A 70 -5.63 -13.13 -0.99
C THR A 70 -7.04 -12.62 -1.29
N ALA A 71 -7.60 -13.01 -2.44
CA ALA A 71 -8.92 -12.59 -2.90
C ALA A 71 -9.80 -13.79 -3.19
N GLU A 72 -10.99 -13.83 -2.60
CA GLU A 72 -12.00 -14.80 -2.94
C GLU A 72 -12.91 -14.24 -4.03
N PHE A 73 -13.41 -15.11 -4.90
CA PHE A 73 -14.28 -14.73 -6.00
C PHE A 73 -15.38 -15.77 -6.25
N GLN A 74 -16.42 -15.34 -6.93
CA GLN A 74 -17.50 -16.17 -7.44
C GLN A 74 -17.72 -15.86 -8.93
N LEU A 75 -17.77 -16.89 -9.76
CA LEU A 75 -18.16 -16.81 -11.18
C LEU A 75 -19.69 -16.84 -11.31
N GLY A 76 -20.19 -16.41 -12.48
CA GLY A 76 -21.62 -16.43 -12.81
C GLY A 76 -22.41 -15.22 -12.29
N LYS A 77 -21.75 -14.22 -11.73
CA LYS A 77 -22.40 -13.02 -11.20
C LYS A 77 -21.60 -11.75 -11.51
N THR A 78 -22.30 -10.66 -11.77
CA THR A 78 -21.70 -9.31 -11.90
C THR A 78 -22.45 -8.31 -11.03
N THR A 79 -21.75 -7.28 -10.54
CA THR A 79 -22.29 -6.19 -9.73
C THR A 79 -21.74 -4.84 -10.18
N ASP A 80 -22.39 -3.75 -9.83
CA ASP A 80 -21.97 -2.38 -10.12
C ASP A 80 -20.67 -1.98 -9.41
N THR A 81 -20.34 -2.62 -8.26
CA THR A 81 -19.12 -2.37 -7.48
C THR A 81 -17.99 -3.36 -7.79
N LEU A 82 -18.26 -4.41 -8.60
CA LEU A 82 -17.36 -5.53 -8.91
C LEU A 82 -17.04 -6.40 -7.66
N ASP A 83 -17.80 -6.22 -6.57
CA ASP A 83 -17.74 -7.05 -5.36
C ASP A 83 -19.14 -7.47 -4.92
N ILE A 84 -19.23 -8.45 -4.04
CA ILE A 84 -20.50 -9.08 -3.65
C ILE A 84 -21.48 -8.14 -2.92
N TRP A 85 -21.02 -6.98 -2.47
CA TRP A 85 -21.82 -5.99 -1.72
C TRP A 85 -22.50 -4.96 -2.62
N GLY A 86 -22.23 -4.99 -3.92
CA GLY A 86 -22.89 -4.12 -4.91
C GLY A 86 -24.27 -4.64 -5.33
N THR A 87 -24.94 -3.83 -6.14
CA THR A 87 -26.18 -4.22 -6.79
C THR A 87 -25.89 -5.21 -7.92
N VAL A 88 -26.59 -6.34 -7.95
CA VAL A 88 -26.44 -7.34 -9.02
C VAL A 88 -26.85 -6.74 -10.36
N THR A 89 -25.97 -6.80 -11.34
CA THR A 89 -26.20 -6.29 -12.72
C THR A 89 -26.38 -7.43 -13.73
N GLY A 90 -25.98 -8.65 -13.37
CA GLY A 90 -26.17 -9.83 -14.20
C GLY A 90 -25.89 -11.12 -13.43
N GLU A 91 -26.59 -12.17 -13.81
CA GLU A 91 -26.37 -13.54 -13.33
C GLU A 91 -26.47 -14.49 -14.51
N CYS A 92 -25.62 -15.49 -14.55
CA CYS A 92 -25.72 -16.60 -15.49
C CYS A 92 -25.26 -17.90 -14.83
N GLU A 93 -25.76 -19.03 -15.34
CA GLU A 93 -25.21 -20.33 -14.98
C GLU A 93 -23.77 -20.43 -15.45
N SER A 94 -22.89 -20.83 -14.55
CA SER A 94 -21.48 -21.05 -14.84
C SER A 94 -21.12 -22.52 -14.65
N SER A 95 -20.37 -23.05 -15.60
CA SER A 95 -19.82 -24.42 -15.54
C SER A 95 -18.35 -24.41 -15.97
N VAL A 96 -17.64 -23.34 -15.59
CA VAL A 96 -16.22 -23.19 -15.85
C VAL A 96 -15.44 -24.25 -15.10
N THR A 97 -14.52 -24.92 -15.79
CA THR A 97 -13.61 -25.88 -15.16
C THR A 97 -12.37 -25.18 -14.63
N GLU A 98 -11.71 -25.81 -13.66
CA GLU A 98 -10.43 -25.29 -13.14
C GLU A 98 -9.38 -25.11 -14.26
N GLU A 99 -9.38 -26.01 -15.25
CA GLU A 99 -8.46 -25.93 -16.38
C GLU A 99 -8.71 -24.68 -17.24
N GLN A 100 -9.97 -24.34 -17.52
CA GLN A 100 -10.34 -23.12 -18.26
C GLN A 100 -9.89 -21.87 -17.50
N LEU A 101 -10.14 -21.85 -16.20
CA LEU A 101 -9.74 -20.73 -15.33
C LEU A 101 -8.19 -20.59 -15.31
N ARG A 102 -7.46 -21.69 -15.13
CA ARG A 102 -5.98 -21.68 -15.16
C ARG A 102 -5.40 -21.23 -16.49
N ARG A 103 -6.10 -21.44 -17.61
CA ARG A 103 -5.69 -20.94 -18.93
C ARG A 103 -5.90 -19.43 -19.09
N ALA A 104 -6.96 -18.87 -18.46
CA ALA A 104 -7.26 -17.43 -18.55
C ALA A 104 -6.36 -16.57 -17.66
N ILE A 105 -5.98 -17.05 -16.47
CA ILE A 105 -5.21 -16.29 -15.45
C ILE A 105 -3.91 -15.66 -16.01
N PRO A 106 -3.08 -16.32 -16.82
CA PRO A 106 -1.82 -15.77 -17.33
C PRO A 106 -1.97 -14.45 -18.12
N GLU A 107 -3.14 -14.21 -18.73
CA GLU A 107 -3.40 -12.98 -19.50
C GLU A 107 -3.41 -11.72 -18.60
N PHE A 108 -3.60 -11.91 -17.29
CA PHE A 108 -3.65 -10.84 -16.28
C PHE A 108 -2.35 -10.71 -15.48
N THR A 109 -1.25 -11.32 -15.94
CA THR A 109 0.06 -11.25 -15.29
C THR A 109 1.02 -10.40 -16.15
N GLY A 110 1.90 -9.63 -15.51
CA GLY A 110 2.80 -8.70 -16.17
C GLY A 110 2.23 -7.27 -16.21
N GLU A 111 2.64 -6.47 -17.19
CA GLU A 111 2.10 -5.13 -17.41
C GLU A 111 0.73 -5.24 -18.10
N ILE A 112 -0.30 -4.77 -17.44
CA ILE A 112 -1.68 -4.79 -17.94
C ILE A 112 -2.28 -3.38 -17.90
N GLU A 113 -3.29 -3.13 -18.72
CA GLU A 113 -4.10 -1.92 -18.65
C GLU A 113 -5.38 -2.18 -17.86
N GLN A 114 -5.66 -1.35 -16.88
CA GLN A 114 -6.91 -1.40 -16.11
C GLN A 114 -7.69 -0.10 -16.21
N ILE A 115 -8.99 -0.18 -16.39
CA ILE A 115 -9.91 0.93 -16.17
C ILE A 115 -10.31 0.90 -14.68
N PRO A 116 -9.99 1.96 -13.90
CA PRO A 116 -10.39 2.01 -12.50
C PRO A 116 -11.90 1.86 -12.33
N PRO A 117 -12.40 1.13 -11.32
CA PRO A 117 -13.83 1.02 -11.10
C PRO A 117 -14.43 2.37 -10.68
N MET A 118 -15.73 2.58 -10.92
CA MET A 118 -16.43 3.80 -10.48
C MET A 118 -16.36 3.96 -8.95
N TYR A 119 -16.46 2.88 -8.22
CA TYR A 119 -16.29 2.87 -6.76
C TYR A 119 -14.80 2.85 -6.36
N SER A 120 -14.10 3.95 -6.69
CA SER A 120 -12.67 4.14 -6.35
C SER A 120 -12.37 5.54 -5.85
N ALA A 121 -11.20 5.70 -5.20
CA ALA A 121 -10.73 6.98 -4.69
C ALA A 121 -10.07 7.87 -5.77
N VAL A 122 -10.03 7.43 -7.02
CA VAL A 122 -9.54 8.22 -8.17
C VAL A 122 -10.37 9.49 -8.29
N GLN A 123 -9.71 10.59 -8.62
CA GLN A 123 -10.39 11.88 -8.84
C GLN A 123 -10.48 12.20 -10.34
N LYS A 124 -11.64 12.72 -10.75
CA LYS A 124 -11.85 13.36 -12.04
C LYS A 124 -12.45 14.75 -11.80
N ASN A 125 -11.82 15.78 -12.34
CA ASN A 125 -12.23 17.18 -12.15
C ASN A 125 -12.38 17.60 -10.67
N GLY A 126 -11.51 17.08 -9.78
CA GLY A 126 -11.53 17.39 -8.36
C GLY A 126 -12.56 16.62 -7.52
N GLN A 127 -13.38 15.78 -8.13
CA GLN A 127 -14.36 14.92 -7.46
C GLN A 127 -13.91 13.46 -7.50
N ARG A 128 -14.10 12.72 -6.40
CA ARG A 128 -13.77 11.30 -6.34
C ARG A 128 -14.80 10.47 -7.08
N LEU A 129 -14.37 9.44 -7.81
CA LEU A 129 -15.26 8.60 -8.60
C LEU A 129 -16.35 7.95 -7.74
N TYR A 130 -16.03 7.51 -6.53
CA TYR A 130 -17.03 6.90 -5.65
C TYR A 130 -18.13 7.89 -5.21
N ASP A 131 -17.83 9.21 -5.11
CA ASP A 131 -18.85 10.22 -4.80
C ASP A 131 -19.81 10.43 -5.97
N LEU A 132 -19.31 10.36 -7.20
CA LEU A 132 -20.11 10.41 -8.43
C LEU A 132 -20.95 9.12 -8.57
N ALA A 133 -20.36 7.96 -8.33
CA ALA A 133 -21.05 6.67 -8.39
C ALA A 133 -22.26 6.62 -7.43
N ARG A 134 -22.11 7.12 -6.20
CA ARG A 134 -23.22 7.22 -5.23
C ARG A 134 -24.35 8.14 -5.66
N GLN A 135 -24.09 9.08 -6.55
CA GLN A 135 -25.08 9.97 -7.15
C GLN A 135 -25.69 9.37 -8.44
N GLY A 136 -25.31 8.13 -8.81
CA GLY A 136 -25.73 7.50 -10.05
C GLY A 136 -25.08 8.10 -11.30
N ILE A 137 -24.03 8.88 -11.14
CA ILE A 137 -23.30 9.51 -12.24
C ILE A 137 -22.16 8.61 -12.67
N GLU A 138 -22.22 8.09 -13.88
CA GLU A 138 -21.12 7.40 -14.51
C GLU A 138 -20.30 8.35 -15.37
N VAL A 139 -18.97 8.26 -15.26
CA VAL A 139 -18.03 9.06 -16.06
C VAL A 139 -17.03 8.17 -16.78
N GLU A 140 -16.62 8.58 -17.94
CA GLU A 140 -15.55 7.92 -18.69
C GLU A 140 -14.25 7.95 -17.86
N ARG A 141 -13.55 6.82 -17.82
CA ARG A 141 -12.31 6.63 -17.06
C ARG A 141 -11.22 6.20 -18.01
N GLU A 142 -10.07 6.83 -17.88
CA GLU A 142 -8.88 6.46 -18.64
C GLU A 142 -8.29 5.16 -18.09
N SER A 143 -7.83 4.28 -18.99
CA SER A 143 -7.06 3.12 -18.61
C SER A 143 -5.72 3.53 -17.99
N ARG A 144 -5.19 2.70 -17.10
CA ARG A 144 -3.91 2.92 -16.43
C ARG A 144 -3.08 1.64 -16.50
N LYS A 145 -1.80 1.81 -16.78
CA LYS A 145 -0.84 0.72 -16.71
C LYS A 145 -0.58 0.38 -15.25
N VAL A 146 -0.71 -0.90 -14.93
CA VAL A 146 -0.35 -1.50 -13.65
C VAL A 146 0.43 -2.78 -13.91
N THR A 147 1.20 -3.22 -12.91
CA THR A 147 1.96 -4.46 -13.02
C THR A 147 1.42 -5.48 -12.03
N VAL A 148 1.03 -6.63 -12.51
CA VAL A 148 0.72 -7.81 -11.71
C VAL A 148 1.94 -8.71 -11.73
N TYR A 149 2.69 -8.75 -10.63
CA TYR A 149 3.93 -9.52 -10.55
C TYR A 149 3.68 -11.03 -10.49
N SER A 150 2.59 -11.42 -9.81
CA SER A 150 2.12 -12.81 -9.78
C SER A 150 0.61 -12.84 -9.58
N LEU A 151 -0.03 -13.83 -10.21
CA LEU A 151 -1.45 -14.14 -10.07
C LEU A 151 -1.59 -15.66 -10.08
N LEU A 152 -1.96 -16.24 -8.93
CA LEU A 152 -2.01 -17.68 -8.74
C LEU A 152 -3.41 -18.10 -8.29
N LEU A 153 -3.94 -19.17 -8.88
CA LEU A 153 -5.14 -19.82 -8.41
C LEU A 153 -4.76 -20.77 -7.26
N ALA A 154 -5.14 -20.41 -6.04
CA ALA A 154 -4.88 -21.22 -4.84
C ALA A 154 -5.86 -22.41 -4.73
N ASN A 155 -7.13 -22.14 -5.01
CA ASN A 155 -8.16 -23.19 -5.09
C ASN A 155 -9.32 -22.75 -5.99
N PHE A 156 -10.10 -23.72 -6.45
CA PHE A 156 -11.36 -23.50 -7.17
C PHE A 156 -12.31 -24.69 -6.94
N ASP A 157 -13.54 -24.38 -6.59
CA ASP A 157 -14.62 -25.37 -6.49
C ASP A 157 -15.56 -25.22 -7.70
N GLU A 158 -15.48 -26.18 -8.62
CA GLU A 158 -16.28 -26.19 -9.85
C GLU A 158 -17.80 -26.34 -9.58
N LYS A 159 -18.21 -26.85 -8.41
CA LYS A 159 -19.63 -27.02 -8.08
C LYS A 159 -20.27 -25.71 -7.63
N THR A 160 -19.56 -24.96 -6.82
CA THR A 160 -20.02 -23.64 -6.31
C THR A 160 -19.54 -22.48 -7.17
N GLN A 161 -18.64 -22.75 -8.13
CA GLN A 161 -18.01 -21.76 -9.00
C GLN A 161 -17.30 -20.64 -8.19
N THR A 162 -16.71 -21.02 -7.05
CA THR A 162 -15.98 -20.12 -6.16
C THR A 162 -14.52 -20.51 -6.07
N GLY A 163 -13.65 -19.55 -5.86
CA GLY A 163 -12.21 -19.81 -5.73
C GLY A 163 -11.46 -18.71 -5.02
N THR A 164 -10.16 -18.93 -4.88
CA THR A 164 -9.22 -18.01 -4.22
C THR A 164 -8.04 -17.74 -5.12
N LEU A 165 -7.70 -16.46 -5.27
CA LEU A 165 -6.51 -15.97 -5.97
C LEU A 165 -5.50 -15.41 -4.97
N GLU A 166 -4.23 -15.69 -5.20
CA GLU A 166 -3.11 -15.00 -4.57
C GLU A 166 -2.49 -14.03 -5.59
N ILE A 167 -2.37 -12.76 -5.21
CA ILE A 167 -2.03 -11.68 -6.12
C ILE A 167 -0.90 -10.86 -5.52
N SER A 168 0.17 -10.60 -6.30
CA SER A 168 1.17 -9.58 -5.98
C SER A 168 1.21 -8.55 -7.10
N CYS A 169 1.12 -7.25 -6.75
CA CYS A 169 0.93 -6.21 -7.74
C CYS A 169 1.47 -4.84 -7.31
N SER A 170 1.67 -3.98 -8.29
CA SER A 170 2.06 -2.58 -8.12
C SER A 170 0.94 -1.73 -7.50
N LYS A 171 1.29 -0.52 -7.07
CA LYS A 171 0.30 0.48 -6.64
C LYS A 171 -0.73 0.78 -7.73
N GLY A 172 -1.96 1.04 -7.31
CA GLY A 172 -3.03 1.44 -8.21
C GLY A 172 -3.78 0.30 -8.87
N THR A 173 -3.36 -0.95 -8.65
CA THR A 173 -4.05 -2.15 -9.13
C THR A 173 -5.34 -2.38 -8.34
N TYR A 174 -6.43 -2.63 -9.04
CA TYR A 174 -7.73 -2.98 -8.47
C TYR A 174 -7.98 -4.47 -8.63
N VAL A 175 -7.94 -5.20 -7.53
CA VAL A 175 -8.18 -6.66 -7.52
C VAL A 175 -9.59 -6.99 -8.00
N ARG A 176 -10.58 -6.17 -7.67
CA ARG A 176 -11.96 -6.30 -8.14
C ARG A 176 -12.04 -6.28 -9.68
N THR A 177 -11.28 -5.39 -10.32
CA THR A 177 -11.23 -5.31 -11.78
C THR A 177 -10.56 -6.54 -12.39
N ILE A 178 -9.48 -7.07 -11.79
CA ILE A 178 -8.85 -8.33 -12.26
C ILE A 178 -9.88 -9.46 -12.27
N ILE A 179 -10.66 -9.60 -11.19
CA ILE A 179 -11.66 -10.67 -11.05
C ILE A 179 -12.78 -10.49 -12.08
N ASP A 180 -13.31 -9.26 -12.25
CA ASP A 180 -14.33 -8.96 -13.26
C ASP A 180 -13.83 -9.26 -14.69
N ASP A 181 -12.59 -8.85 -15.01
CA ASP A 181 -12.00 -9.07 -16.32
C ASP A 181 -11.78 -10.57 -16.60
N ILE A 182 -11.35 -11.37 -15.60
CA ILE A 182 -11.28 -12.84 -15.70
C ILE A 182 -12.68 -13.42 -16.01
N GLY A 183 -13.70 -13.01 -15.28
CA GLY A 183 -15.07 -13.45 -15.50
C GLY A 183 -15.60 -13.07 -16.90
N ARG A 184 -15.18 -11.90 -17.39
CA ARG A 184 -15.53 -11.43 -18.73
C ARG A 184 -14.85 -12.24 -19.84
N VAL A 185 -13.57 -12.57 -19.70
CA VAL A 185 -12.82 -13.43 -20.65
C VAL A 185 -13.43 -14.84 -20.68
N LEU A 186 -13.87 -15.35 -19.53
CA LEU A 186 -14.56 -16.66 -19.43
C LEU A 186 -16.01 -16.62 -19.93
N GLY A 187 -16.57 -15.42 -20.20
CA GLY A 187 -17.93 -15.23 -20.72
C GLY A 187 -19.06 -15.44 -19.69
N VAL A 188 -18.73 -15.52 -18.39
CA VAL A 188 -19.71 -15.83 -17.32
C VAL A 188 -19.85 -14.70 -16.29
N GLY A 189 -18.95 -13.70 -16.30
CA GLY A 189 -18.88 -12.70 -15.26
C GLY A 189 -18.30 -13.25 -13.95
N ALA A 190 -17.80 -12.34 -13.11
CA ALA A 190 -17.28 -12.68 -11.78
C ALA A 190 -17.41 -11.50 -10.81
N VAL A 191 -17.50 -11.82 -9.52
CA VAL A 191 -17.45 -10.82 -8.43
C VAL A 191 -16.43 -11.23 -7.37
N MET A 192 -15.77 -10.24 -6.78
CA MET A 192 -14.95 -10.45 -5.59
C MET A 192 -15.85 -10.65 -4.37
N THR A 193 -15.62 -11.72 -3.60
CA THR A 193 -16.42 -12.04 -2.40
C THR A 193 -15.68 -11.72 -1.10
N ALA A 194 -14.35 -11.77 -1.10
CA ALA A 194 -13.52 -11.33 0.01
C ALA A 194 -12.17 -10.82 -0.48
N LEU A 195 -11.54 -9.94 0.31
CA LEU A 195 -10.20 -9.43 0.04
C LEU A 195 -9.44 -9.26 1.35
N CYS A 196 -8.29 -9.89 1.43
CA CYS A 196 -7.33 -9.67 2.51
C CYS A 196 -6.01 -9.18 1.92
N ARG A 197 -5.54 -8.01 2.35
CA ARG A 197 -4.19 -7.54 1.98
C ARG A 197 -3.16 -8.20 2.89
N THR A 198 -2.40 -9.13 2.35
CA THR A 198 -1.40 -9.92 3.09
C THR A 198 -0.07 -9.20 3.24
N SER A 199 0.25 -8.26 2.31
CA SER A 199 1.41 -7.38 2.49
C SER A 199 1.20 -5.99 1.90
N ALA A 200 1.91 -5.00 2.45
CA ALA A 200 1.96 -3.63 1.94
C ALA A 200 3.24 -2.92 2.40
N CYS A 201 3.91 -2.20 1.48
CA CYS A 201 5.12 -1.43 1.76
C CYS A 201 6.26 -2.26 2.40
N GLY A 202 6.34 -3.55 2.10
CA GLY A 202 7.33 -4.46 2.65
C GLY A 202 6.99 -5.06 4.01
N PHE A 203 5.81 -4.75 4.58
CA PHE A 203 5.30 -5.35 5.83
C PHE A 203 4.31 -6.45 5.52
N SER A 204 4.27 -7.48 6.36
CA SER A 204 3.39 -8.63 6.26
C SER A 204 2.28 -8.61 7.31
N LEU A 205 1.26 -9.44 7.11
CA LEU A 205 0.09 -9.50 7.99
C LEU A 205 0.42 -10.01 9.40
N ASP A 206 1.37 -10.93 9.52
CA ASP A 206 1.85 -11.47 10.80
C ASP A 206 2.56 -10.43 11.68
N GLU A 207 3.00 -9.30 11.10
CA GLU A 207 3.57 -8.18 11.84
C GLU A 207 2.52 -7.21 12.38
N CYS A 208 1.26 -7.34 11.94
CA CYS A 208 0.18 -6.43 12.30
C CYS A 208 -0.45 -6.78 13.65
N ILE A 209 -1.02 -5.76 14.29
CA ILE A 209 -1.85 -5.94 15.47
C ILE A 209 -3.30 -5.54 15.15
N THR A 210 -4.24 -6.14 15.83
CA THR A 210 -5.66 -5.78 15.75
C THR A 210 -5.94 -4.48 16.50
N LEU A 211 -7.11 -3.87 16.27
CA LEU A 211 -7.53 -2.68 17.02
C LEU A 211 -7.78 -2.97 18.50
N ASP A 212 -8.20 -4.19 18.85
CA ASP A 212 -8.42 -4.60 20.24
C ASP A 212 -7.08 -4.80 20.98
N GLU A 213 -6.09 -5.42 20.32
CA GLU A 213 -4.73 -5.50 20.84
C GLU A 213 -4.13 -4.10 21.04
N LEU A 214 -4.29 -3.20 20.06
CA LEU A 214 -3.85 -1.82 20.19
C LEU A 214 -4.47 -1.15 21.40
N LYS A 215 -5.78 -1.33 21.64
CA LYS A 215 -6.45 -0.79 22.80
C LYS A 215 -5.80 -1.28 24.10
N SER A 216 -5.58 -2.58 24.23
CA SER A 216 -4.93 -3.19 25.40
C SER A 216 -3.50 -2.67 25.60
N ILE A 217 -2.75 -2.49 24.52
CA ILE A 217 -1.38 -1.96 24.54
C ILE A 217 -1.37 -0.51 25.01
N CYS A 218 -2.30 0.33 24.53
CA CYS A 218 -2.42 1.72 24.97
C CYS A 218 -2.80 1.86 26.45
N GLU A 219 -3.66 0.98 26.96
CA GLU A 219 -4.05 0.93 28.37
C GLU A 219 -2.84 0.58 29.27
N ASN A 220 -1.91 -0.23 28.78
CA ASN A 220 -0.69 -0.60 29.47
C ASN A 220 0.48 0.38 29.26
N GLY A 221 0.33 1.40 28.42
CA GLY A 221 1.34 2.44 28.17
C GLY A 221 2.50 2.05 27.21
N ASN A 222 2.42 0.92 26.51
CA ASN A 222 3.56 0.34 25.73
C ASN A 222 3.41 0.52 24.21
N VAL A 223 2.64 1.50 23.75
CA VAL A 223 2.39 1.67 22.30
C VAL A 223 3.67 1.95 21.49
N GLU A 224 4.67 2.60 22.09
CA GLU A 224 5.94 2.92 21.44
C GLU A 224 6.71 1.66 21.01
N GLU A 225 6.61 0.56 21.76
CA GLU A 225 7.24 -0.73 21.47
C GLU A 225 6.68 -1.41 20.21
N LYS A 226 5.48 -1.03 19.79
CA LYS A 226 4.83 -1.55 18.58
C LYS A 226 5.07 -0.69 17.34
N LEU A 227 5.73 0.44 17.49
CA LEU A 227 6.06 1.28 16.35
C LEU A 227 7.29 0.74 15.62
N ARG A 228 7.15 0.57 14.31
CA ARG A 228 8.28 0.43 13.41
C ARG A 228 8.90 1.82 13.18
N SER A 229 10.22 1.86 13.07
CA SER A 229 10.93 3.11 12.79
C SER A 229 10.52 3.68 11.42
N VAL A 230 10.63 4.99 11.23
CA VAL A 230 10.42 5.62 9.91
C VAL A 230 11.40 5.05 8.87
N GLU A 231 12.60 4.67 9.29
CA GLU A 231 13.61 4.05 8.42
C GLU A 231 13.10 2.77 7.76
N SER A 232 12.23 2.00 8.43
CA SER A 232 11.70 0.74 7.91
C SER A 232 10.95 0.85 6.57
N LEU A 233 10.44 2.06 6.25
CA LEU A 233 9.81 2.35 4.96
C LEU A 233 10.79 2.45 3.79
N PHE A 234 12.10 2.50 4.07
CA PHE A 234 13.16 2.80 3.10
C PHE A 234 14.26 1.73 3.05
N MET A 235 13.97 0.52 3.55
CA MET A 235 15.00 -0.54 3.65
C MET A 235 15.56 -0.99 2.31
N SER A 236 14.86 -0.75 1.20
CA SER A 236 15.35 -0.99 -0.17
C SER A 236 16.47 -0.03 -0.59
N LEU A 237 16.61 1.12 0.07
CA LEU A 237 17.70 2.06 -0.19
C LEU A 237 19.00 1.64 0.49
N GLY A 238 20.12 1.85 -0.19
CA GLY A 238 21.43 1.86 0.44
C GLY A 238 21.53 2.92 1.54
N TYR A 239 22.51 2.81 2.42
CA TYR A 239 22.72 3.83 3.45
C TYR A 239 24.09 4.50 3.31
N LEU A 240 24.15 5.74 3.81
CA LEU A 240 25.36 6.53 3.91
C LEU A 240 25.60 6.93 5.37
N ALA A 241 26.64 6.35 5.97
CA ALA A 241 27.07 6.72 7.31
C ALA A 241 27.83 8.05 7.24
N VAL A 242 27.51 8.98 8.15
CA VAL A 242 28.09 10.32 8.21
C VAL A 242 28.68 10.63 9.57
N SER A 243 29.71 11.46 9.62
CA SER A 243 30.33 11.92 10.87
C SER A 243 29.36 12.77 11.70
N SER A 244 29.63 12.93 12.99
CA SER A 244 28.81 13.76 13.90
C SER A 244 28.67 15.21 13.41
N ALA A 245 29.70 15.80 12.82
CA ALA A 245 29.65 17.14 12.24
C ALA A 245 28.74 17.19 11.00
N GLN A 246 28.82 16.16 10.14
CA GLN A 246 27.93 16.04 8.96
C GLN A 246 26.49 15.76 9.37
N ALA A 247 26.28 14.90 10.38
CA ALA A 247 24.94 14.63 10.93
C ALA A 247 24.28 15.92 11.45
N LYS A 248 25.02 16.72 12.23
CA LYS A 248 24.53 18.03 12.72
C LYS A 248 24.22 18.97 11.56
N ARG A 249 25.06 19.03 10.52
CA ARG A 249 24.82 19.86 9.34
C ARG A 249 23.57 19.41 8.60
N PHE A 250 23.41 18.10 8.36
CA PHE A 250 22.23 17.52 7.71
C PHE A 250 20.97 17.79 8.51
N ALA A 251 20.99 17.59 9.84
CA ALA A 251 19.87 17.87 10.72
C ALA A 251 19.45 19.35 10.74
N ASN A 252 20.36 20.27 10.43
CA ASN A 252 20.10 21.70 10.33
C ASN A 252 19.75 22.16 8.90
N GLY A 253 19.45 21.24 7.99
CA GLY A 253 19.04 21.58 6.62
C GLY A 253 20.19 21.77 5.62
N GLY A 254 21.45 21.51 6.02
CA GLY A 254 22.63 21.73 5.17
C GLY A 254 22.98 20.53 4.31
N ALA A 255 23.20 20.73 3.01
CA ALA A 255 23.73 19.72 2.11
C ALA A 255 25.16 19.30 2.52
N LEU A 256 25.51 18.05 2.22
CA LEU A 256 26.83 17.49 2.48
C LEU A 256 27.64 17.40 1.18
N SER A 257 28.98 17.64 1.24
CA SER A 257 29.85 17.36 0.10
C SER A 257 30.00 15.85 -0.09
N ALA A 258 29.73 15.35 -1.30
CA ALA A 258 29.84 13.93 -1.63
C ALA A 258 31.28 13.43 -1.48
N ASP A 259 32.30 14.24 -1.82
CA ASP A 259 33.73 13.93 -1.68
C ASP A 259 34.16 13.66 -0.22
N ARG A 260 33.38 14.15 0.74
CA ARG A 260 33.66 13.94 2.17
C ARG A 260 32.87 12.77 2.77
N THR A 261 32.30 11.94 1.89
CA THR A 261 31.56 10.74 2.27
C THR A 261 32.16 9.50 1.60
N TYR A 262 31.66 8.32 1.93
CA TYR A 262 32.09 7.07 1.28
C TYR A 262 31.86 7.08 -0.24
N LEU A 263 30.94 7.91 -0.74
CA LEU A 263 30.60 8.03 -2.17
C LEU A 263 31.78 8.49 -3.03
N ALA A 264 32.75 9.21 -2.47
CA ALA A 264 34.00 9.58 -3.14
C ALA A 264 34.76 8.35 -3.69
N LYS A 265 34.60 7.19 -3.03
CA LYS A 265 35.29 5.94 -3.39
C LYS A 265 34.41 4.98 -4.18
N SER A 266 33.12 4.90 -3.85
CA SER A 266 32.18 3.92 -4.46
C SER A 266 31.54 4.42 -5.75
N GLY A 267 31.58 5.73 -5.99
CA GLY A 267 30.78 6.37 -7.03
C GLY A 267 29.28 6.43 -6.68
N TYR A 268 28.53 7.18 -7.44
CA TYR A 268 27.07 7.32 -7.28
C TYR A 268 26.46 7.90 -8.56
N GLU A 269 25.14 7.73 -8.70
CA GLU A 269 24.38 8.31 -9.82
C GLU A 269 23.69 9.62 -9.39
N ASP A 270 23.39 10.49 -10.36
CA ASP A 270 22.60 11.69 -10.10
C ASP A 270 21.17 11.29 -9.72
N GLY A 271 20.63 11.95 -8.70
CA GLY A 271 19.30 11.62 -8.15
C GLY A 271 19.25 10.35 -7.28
N GLN A 272 20.36 9.65 -7.08
CA GLN A 272 20.40 8.47 -6.21
C GLN A 272 20.04 8.81 -4.77
N LEU A 273 19.15 8.01 -4.18
CA LEU A 273 18.65 8.17 -2.81
C LEU A 273 19.42 7.29 -1.83
N PHE A 274 19.67 7.81 -0.63
CA PHE A 274 20.35 7.11 0.45
C PHE A 274 19.67 7.35 1.79
N ARG A 275 19.59 6.32 2.62
CA ARG A 275 19.32 6.49 4.05
C ARG A 275 20.53 7.13 4.69
N MET A 276 20.34 8.30 5.29
CA MET A 276 21.40 9.00 6.01
C MET A 276 21.43 8.53 7.44
N LYS A 277 22.58 8.04 7.92
CA LYS A 277 22.74 7.47 9.26
C LYS A 277 23.95 8.06 9.98
N THR A 278 23.89 8.16 11.30
CA THR A 278 25.09 8.38 12.12
C THR A 278 25.96 7.13 12.12
N HIS A 279 27.19 7.23 12.59
CA HIS A 279 28.05 6.05 12.82
C HIS A 279 27.46 5.11 13.87
N ASP A 280 26.68 5.63 14.83
CA ASP A 280 25.99 4.84 15.86
C ASP A 280 24.73 4.16 15.34
N GLY A 281 24.36 4.41 14.07
CA GLY A 281 23.23 3.77 13.40
C GLY A 281 21.92 4.56 13.44
N ASP A 282 21.88 5.74 14.04
CA ASP A 282 20.66 6.57 14.09
C ASP A 282 20.27 7.05 12.68
N PHE A 283 19.01 6.87 12.34
CA PHE A 283 18.44 7.34 11.07
C PHE A 283 18.16 8.84 11.11
N LEU A 284 18.79 9.59 10.23
CA LEU A 284 18.66 11.04 10.11
C LEU A 284 17.63 11.48 9.07
N GLY A 285 17.36 10.63 8.08
CA GLY A 285 16.49 10.93 6.95
C GLY A 285 16.99 10.36 5.64
N ILE A 286 16.49 10.90 4.53
CA ILE A 286 16.88 10.52 3.17
C ILE A 286 17.65 11.66 2.52
N GLY A 287 18.81 11.33 1.98
CA GLY A 287 19.61 12.21 1.13
C GLY A 287 19.41 11.86 -0.35
N ILE A 288 19.50 12.86 -1.20
CA ILE A 288 19.52 12.73 -2.65
C ILE A 288 20.83 13.26 -3.21
N ALA A 289 21.48 12.48 -4.07
CA ALA A 289 22.70 12.88 -4.72
C ALA A 289 22.45 13.92 -5.82
N ASP A 290 23.23 14.99 -5.81
CA ASP A 290 23.34 15.99 -6.86
C ASP A 290 24.77 15.92 -7.41
N LYS A 291 24.94 15.15 -8.47
CA LYS A 291 26.26 14.85 -9.03
C LYS A 291 26.91 16.09 -9.67
N SER A 292 26.10 16.94 -10.26
CA SER A 292 26.57 18.17 -10.93
C SER A 292 27.21 19.17 -9.95
N ASN A 293 26.72 19.22 -8.72
CA ASN A 293 27.21 20.09 -7.66
C ASN A 293 28.07 19.35 -6.62
N ASN A 294 28.29 18.05 -6.80
CA ASN A 294 29.01 17.18 -5.86
C ASN A 294 28.46 17.24 -4.42
N LEU A 295 27.14 17.22 -4.29
CA LEU A 295 26.43 17.37 -3.03
C LEU A 295 25.48 16.19 -2.78
N ILE A 296 25.24 15.93 -1.48
CA ILE A 296 24.08 15.17 -1.00
C ILE A 296 23.12 16.18 -0.39
N LYS A 297 22.00 16.41 -1.07
CA LYS A 297 20.92 17.29 -0.61
C LYS A 297 19.94 16.52 0.27
N ILE A 298 19.17 17.25 1.05
CA ILE A 298 18.12 16.66 1.89
C ILE A 298 16.90 16.39 1.02
N TYR A 299 16.44 15.15 1.01
CA TYR A 299 15.18 14.74 0.42
C TYR A 299 14.08 14.61 1.48
N PHE A 300 14.43 14.05 2.65
CA PHE A 300 13.57 13.95 3.81
C PHE A 300 14.39 14.03 5.09
N GLN A 301 13.89 14.74 6.09
CA GLN A 301 14.48 14.77 7.44
C GLN A 301 13.58 14.05 8.43
N ASN A 302 14.16 13.12 9.18
CA ASN A 302 13.53 12.48 10.32
C ASN A 302 13.72 13.37 11.56
N CYS A 303 13.02 14.52 11.60
CA CYS A 303 13.09 15.39 12.76
C CYS A 303 12.43 14.69 13.97
N ARG A 304 13.16 14.59 15.07
CA ARG A 304 12.64 14.18 16.37
C ARG A 304 11.71 15.24 16.96
#